data_e93e63220ec513c12fe5fc431e3f86d0
#
_entry.id   e93e63220ec513c12fe5fc431e3f86d0
#
_cell.length_a   1.000
_cell.length_b   1.000
_cell.length_c   1.000
_cell.angle_alpha   90.00
_cell.angle_beta   90.00
_cell.angle_gamma   90.00
#
_symmetry.space_group_name_H-M   'P 1'
#
loop_
_entity.id
_entity.type
_entity.pdbx_description
1 polymer ?
#
loop_
_entity_poly.entity_id
_entity_poly.type
_entity_poly.pdbx_seq_one_letter_code
_entity_poly.pdbx_strand_id
1 'polypeptide(L)'
;VVLSQSVQSDLMARSPVLVWRNATRIRLIQAFRNAYEAPDDRLLSGEPLICDGIELPMKHRKKRIDLEARGLIKGAQCVYLGDGRKPGFSRLHVIGAEEPQVSAASIIKIEAPDQEEPFIPFAANMGAAFVHGAACTIHKSQGSQWKEVQVFAPDLFVAAKMGREEAGIPLWKRLAYVAITRAIDKLYWVKAYKLARPTGPLHTDDLRSQISNELTLEPIE
;
A
#
# COMPACT_ATOMS: atom_id res chain seq x y z
N VAL A 1 -6.58 20.23 -4.46
CA VAL A 1 -5.15 19.96 -4.30
C VAL A 1 -4.60 20.78 -3.15
N VAL A 2 -3.88 20.14 -2.24
CA VAL A 2 -3.22 20.78 -1.10
C VAL A 2 -1.70 20.69 -1.30
N LEU A 3 -1.02 21.82 -1.19
CA LEU A 3 0.45 21.84 -1.20
C LEU A 3 0.98 21.47 0.19
N SER A 4 1.79 20.42 0.29
CA SER A 4 2.39 19.98 1.56
C SER A 4 3.91 20.09 1.53
N GLN A 5 4.50 20.46 2.67
CA GLN A 5 5.94 20.48 2.87
C GLN A 5 6.49 19.18 3.47
N SER A 6 5.60 18.24 3.80
CA SER A 6 5.98 16.94 4.37
C SER A 6 5.03 15.84 3.90
N VAL A 7 5.55 14.63 3.82
CA VAL A 7 4.75 13.41 3.71
C VAL A 7 4.10 13.16 5.08
N GLN A 8 2.79 12.92 5.08
CA GLN A 8 2.03 12.64 6.30
C GLN A 8 2.07 11.14 6.61
N SER A 9 2.75 10.75 7.69
CA SER A 9 2.89 9.33 8.07
C SER A 9 1.55 8.67 8.41
N ASP A 10 0.65 9.39 9.10
CA ASP A 10 -0.68 8.86 9.42
C ASP A 10 -1.51 8.56 8.17
N LEU A 11 -1.35 9.37 7.12
CA LEU A 11 -2.02 9.12 5.85
C LEU A 11 -1.38 7.93 5.11
N MET A 12 -0.05 7.72 5.24
CA MET A 12 0.62 6.55 4.65
C MET A 12 0.09 5.22 5.18
N ALA A 13 -0.41 5.19 6.40
CA ALA A 13 -1.03 3.99 6.98
C ALA A 13 -2.36 3.59 6.28
N ARG A 14 -3.03 4.53 5.61
CA ARG A 14 -4.35 4.34 4.97
C ARG A 14 -4.31 4.43 3.45
N SER A 15 -3.33 5.13 2.92
CA SER A 15 -3.19 5.41 1.49
C SER A 15 -1.72 5.57 1.14
N PRO A 16 -1.21 4.88 0.10
CA PRO A 16 0.20 4.96 -0.25
C PRO A 16 0.60 6.35 -0.71
N VAL A 17 1.85 6.71 -0.43
CA VAL A 17 2.50 7.81 -1.14
C VAL A 17 2.85 7.35 -2.56
N LEU A 18 2.42 8.11 -3.56
CA LEU A 18 2.72 7.82 -4.95
C LEU A 18 4.07 8.43 -5.35
N VAL A 19 4.96 7.58 -5.84
CA VAL A 19 6.32 7.93 -6.26
C VAL A 19 6.59 7.41 -7.66
N TRP A 20 7.60 7.94 -8.32
CA TRP A 20 8.03 7.38 -9.61
C TRP A 20 9.05 6.26 -9.45
N ARG A 21 10.12 6.49 -8.65
CA ARG A 21 11.26 5.57 -8.55
C ARG A 21 11.08 4.56 -7.43
N ASN A 22 11.48 3.32 -7.72
CA ASN A 22 11.45 2.25 -6.72
C ASN A 22 12.35 2.55 -5.50
N ALA A 23 13.53 3.13 -5.72
CA ALA A 23 14.43 3.53 -4.64
C ALA A 23 13.77 4.56 -3.69
N THR A 24 13.00 5.52 -4.23
CA THR A 24 12.24 6.47 -3.40
C THR A 24 11.14 5.76 -2.61
N ARG A 25 10.45 4.80 -3.23
CA ARG A 25 9.42 3.98 -2.59
C ARG A 25 9.99 3.25 -1.37
N ILE A 26 11.11 2.53 -1.54
CA ILE A 26 11.76 1.77 -0.47
C ILE A 26 12.20 2.69 0.67
N ARG A 27 12.81 3.84 0.36
CA ARG A 27 13.23 4.83 1.38
C ARG A 27 12.06 5.39 2.18
N LEU A 28 10.93 5.67 1.52
CA LEU A 28 9.74 6.17 2.21
C LEU A 28 9.09 5.10 3.09
N ILE A 29 9.06 3.85 2.65
CA ILE A 29 8.60 2.72 3.47
C ILE A 29 9.48 2.57 4.71
N GLN A 30 10.80 2.60 4.54
CA GLN A 30 11.72 2.52 5.68
C GLN A 30 11.55 3.71 6.64
N ALA A 31 11.41 4.93 6.10
CA ALA A 31 11.15 6.11 6.92
C ALA A 31 9.82 6.01 7.69
N PHE A 32 8.77 5.48 7.05
CA PHE A 32 7.48 5.21 7.70
C PHE A 32 7.65 4.21 8.84
N ARG A 33 8.30 3.06 8.60
CA ARG A 33 8.53 2.04 9.61
C ARG A 33 9.34 2.56 10.80
N ASN A 34 10.40 3.34 10.52
CA ASN A 34 11.19 4.00 11.56
C ASN A 34 10.38 5.01 12.38
N ALA A 35 9.48 5.76 11.74
CA ALA A 35 8.64 6.73 12.43
C ALA A 35 7.64 6.09 13.40
N TYR A 36 7.20 4.86 13.11
CA TYR A 36 6.36 4.04 14.00
C TYR A 36 7.17 3.07 14.88
N GLU A 37 8.50 3.19 14.89
CA GLU A 37 9.40 2.33 15.68
C GLU A 37 9.18 0.83 15.39
N ALA A 38 8.84 0.51 14.13
CA ALA A 38 8.62 -0.86 13.70
C ALA A 38 9.95 -1.63 13.70
N PRO A 39 9.99 -2.84 14.29
CA PRO A 39 11.18 -3.68 14.30
C PRO A 39 11.54 -4.17 12.88
N ASP A 40 12.82 -4.41 12.63
CA ASP A 40 13.28 -4.82 11.30
C ASP A 40 12.84 -6.25 10.92
N ASP A 41 12.62 -7.11 11.92
CA ASP A 41 12.37 -8.55 11.77
C ASP A 41 10.89 -8.95 11.68
N ARG A 42 9.96 -8.01 11.89
CA ARG A 42 8.52 -8.28 11.88
C ARG A 42 7.69 -7.04 11.54
N LEU A 43 6.42 -7.27 11.21
CA LEU A 43 5.44 -6.21 11.02
C LEU A 43 4.75 -5.86 12.34
N LEU A 44 4.39 -4.59 12.48
CA LEU A 44 3.43 -4.14 13.49
C LEU A 44 1.99 -4.33 13.01
N SER A 45 1.10 -4.63 13.95
CA SER A 45 -0.34 -4.60 13.66
C SER A 45 -0.74 -3.17 13.22
N GLY A 46 -1.43 -3.06 12.11
CA GLY A 46 -1.79 -1.78 11.49
C GLY A 46 -0.90 -1.37 10.31
N GLU A 47 0.20 -2.07 10.03
CA GLU A 47 0.99 -1.77 8.83
C GLU A 47 0.21 -2.09 7.55
N PRO A 48 0.23 -1.16 6.57
CA PRO A 48 -0.46 -1.36 5.29
C PRO A 48 0.31 -2.31 4.38
N LEU A 49 -0.43 -3.16 3.67
CA LEU A 49 0.10 -4.10 2.69
C LEU A 49 -0.64 -3.97 1.36
N ILE A 50 0.01 -4.33 0.28
CA ILE A 50 -0.60 -4.48 -1.05
C ILE A 50 -0.37 -5.91 -1.51
N CYS A 51 -1.43 -6.60 -1.89
CA CYS A 51 -1.34 -7.93 -2.47
C CYS A 51 -0.66 -7.86 -3.84
N ASP A 52 0.43 -8.57 -4.02
CA ASP A 52 1.19 -8.63 -5.30
C ASP A 52 0.76 -9.85 -6.16
N GLY A 53 -0.13 -10.67 -5.62
CA GLY A 53 -0.70 -11.84 -6.27
C GLY A 53 -0.70 -13.08 -5.38
N ILE A 54 -1.17 -14.19 -5.91
CA ILE A 54 -1.23 -15.47 -5.22
C ILE A 54 -0.26 -16.43 -5.85
N GLU A 55 0.76 -16.82 -5.11
CA GLU A 55 1.80 -17.78 -5.49
C GLU A 55 1.39 -19.20 -5.03
N LEU A 56 0.48 -19.82 -5.78
CA LEU A 56 0.01 -21.19 -5.53
C LEU A 56 0.13 -22.03 -6.80
N PRO A 57 0.65 -23.27 -6.71
CA PRO A 57 0.67 -24.21 -7.83
C PRO A 57 -0.75 -24.54 -8.32
N MET A 58 -0.86 -24.96 -9.59
CA MET A 58 -2.15 -25.31 -10.23
C MET A 58 -2.96 -26.36 -9.47
N LYS A 59 -2.29 -27.32 -8.79
CA LYS A 59 -2.95 -28.32 -7.93
C LYS A 59 -3.76 -27.70 -6.77
N HIS A 60 -3.50 -26.44 -6.42
CA HIS A 60 -4.21 -25.68 -5.37
C HIS A 60 -5.21 -24.65 -5.93
N ARG A 61 -5.68 -24.82 -7.17
CA ARG A 61 -6.60 -23.87 -7.84
C ARG A 61 -7.82 -23.51 -7.00
N LYS A 62 -8.45 -24.48 -6.32
CA LYS A 62 -9.62 -24.22 -5.44
C LYS A 62 -9.28 -23.22 -4.33
N LYS A 63 -8.11 -23.39 -3.71
CA LYS A 63 -7.64 -22.51 -2.63
C LYS A 63 -7.33 -21.09 -3.13
N ARG A 64 -6.79 -20.99 -4.35
CA ARG A 64 -6.57 -19.71 -5.01
C ARG A 64 -7.89 -18.98 -5.26
N ILE A 65 -8.88 -19.66 -5.83
CA ILE A 65 -10.23 -19.10 -6.10
C ILE A 65 -10.88 -18.63 -4.80
N ASP A 66 -10.77 -19.40 -3.71
CA ASP A 66 -11.30 -19.00 -2.40
C ASP A 66 -10.65 -17.71 -1.89
N LEU A 67 -9.33 -17.58 -1.97
CA LEU A 67 -8.62 -16.37 -1.55
C LEU A 67 -8.99 -15.16 -2.43
N GLU A 68 -9.10 -15.35 -3.75
CA GLU A 68 -9.53 -14.31 -4.70
C GLU A 68 -10.97 -13.86 -4.43
N ALA A 69 -11.88 -14.79 -4.14
CA ALA A 69 -13.27 -14.51 -3.77
C ALA A 69 -13.39 -13.71 -2.47
N ARG A 70 -12.41 -13.86 -1.57
CA ARG A 70 -12.30 -13.07 -0.33
C ARG A 70 -11.55 -11.75 -0.52
N GLY A 71 -11.35 -11.31 -1.75
CA GLY A 71 -10.76 -10.03 -2.11
C GLY A 71 -9.23 -10.00 -2.19
N LEU A 72 -8.53 -11.11 -2.00
CA LEU A 72 -7.06 -11.17 -2.16
C LEU A 72 -6.69 -11.27 -3.64
N ILE A 73 -6.88 -10.19 -4.36
CA ILE A 73 -6.50 -10.03 -5.76
C ILE A 73 -5.29 -9.11 -5.88
N LYS A 74 -4.59 -9.17 -7.00
CA LYS A 74 -3.44 -8.30 -7.26
C LYS A 74 -3.85 -6.83 -7.18
N GLY A 75 -3.13 -6.06 -6.37
CA GLY A 75 -3.41 -4.64 -6.09
C GLY A 75 -4.35 -4.41 -4.90
N ALA A 76 -4.96 -5.47 -4.33
CA ALA A 76 -5.81 -5.32 -3.14
C ALA A 76 -5.02 -4.74 -1.97
N GLN A 77 -5.63 -3.75 -1.32
CA GLN A 77 -5.07 -3.12 -0.14
C GLN A 77 -5.48 -3.90 1.10
N CYS A 78 -4.52 -4.16 1.94
CA CYS A 78 -4.73 -4.90 3.17
C CYS A 78 -4.05 -4.19 4.35
N VAL A 79 -4.53 -4.49 5.54
CA VAL A 79 -3.86 -4.09 6.79
C VAL A 79 -3.44 -5.36 7.52
N TYR A 80 -2.20 -5.41 7.96
CA TYR A 80 -1.69 -6.50 8.78
C TYR A 80 -2.27 -6.41 10.19
N LEU A 81 -2.91 -7.49 10.66
CA LEU A 81 -3.51 -7.57 11.99
C LEU A 81 -2.68 -8.41 12.98
N GLY A 82 -1.69 -9.11 12.47
CA GLY A 82 -0.82 -10.00 13.26
C GLY A 82 -0.65 -11.38 12.63
N ASP A 83 0.15 -12.20 13.30
CA ASP A 83 0.39 -13.57 12.87
C ASP A 83 -0.87 -14.43 12.98
N GLY A 84 -1.00 -15.38 12.08
CA GLY A 84 -2.05 -16.38 12.10
C GLY A 84 -1.77 -17.51 13.09
N ARG A 85 -2.74 -18.41 13.27
CA ARG A 85 -2.61 -19.60 14.16
C ARG A 85 -1.56 -20.60 13.66
N LYS A 86 -1.29 -20.63 12.37
CA LYS A 86 -0.30 -21.52 11.74
C LYS A 86 0.93 -20.73 11.33
N PRO A 87 2.14 -21.30 11.44
CA PRO A 87 3.35 -20.68 10.93
C PRO A 87 3.22 -20.27 9.46
N GLY A 88 3.70 -19.07 9.12
CA GLY A 88 3.60 -18.51 7.76
C GLY A 88 2.21 -18.01 7.37
N PHE A 89 1.24 -18.02 8.30
CA PHE A 89 -0.06 -17.40 8.07
C PHE A 89 -0.11 -16.02 8.72
N SER A 90 -0.79 -15.10 8.05
CA SER A 90 -1.09 -13.77 8.59
C SER A 90 -2.60 -13.57 8.70
N ARG A 91 -3.00 -12.80 9.70
CA ARG A 91 -4.34 -12.23 9.79
C ARG A 91 -4.32 -10.87 9.13
N LEU A 92 -5.24 -10.67 8.21
CA LEU A 92 -5.30 -9.50 7.35
C LEU A 92 -6.71 -8.92 7.38
N HIS A 93 -6.79 -7.60 7.23
CA HIS A 93 -8.03 -6.91 6.89
C HIS A 93 -7.93 -6.46 5.42
N VAL A 94 -8.78 -6.99 4.55
CA VAL A 94 -8.83 -6.63 3.14
C VAL A 94 -9.78 -5.45 2.99
N ILE A 95 -9.27 -4.31 2.56
CA ILE A 95 -10.06 -3.07 2.44
C ILE A 95 -11.06 -3.22 1.29
N GLY A 96 -12.34 -2.94 1.57
CA GLY A 96 -13.43 -2.99 0.59
C GLY A 96 -13.99 -4.40 0.31
N ALA A 97 -13.55 -5.44 1.04
CA ALA A 97 -14.15 -6.76 0.94
C ALA A 97 -15.38 -6.90 1.86
N GLU A 98 -16.40 -7.65 1.42
CA GLU A 98 -17.60 -7.93 2.24
C GLU A 98 -17.24 -8.63 3.56
N GLU A 99 -16.34 -9.62 3.49
CA GLU A 99 -15.76 -10.29 4.64
C GLU A 99 -14.27 -9.90 4.79
N PRO A 100 -13.97 -8.73 5.38
CA PRO A 100 -12.64 -8.14 5.29
C PRO A 100 -11.56 -8.90 6.07
N GLN A 101 -11.93 -9.69 7.10
CA GLN A 101 -10.95 -10.42 7.91
C GLN A 101 -10.61 -11.76 7.28
N VAL A 102 -9.36 -11.89 6.83
CA VAL A 102 -8.84 -13.09 6.17
C VAL A 102 -7.62 -13.60 6.92
N SER A 103 -7.53 -14.91 7.12
CA SER A 103 -6.28 -15.57 7.51
C SER A 103 -5.74 -16.36 6.32
N ALA A 104 -4.58 -15.98 5.84
CA ALA A 104 -3.96 -16.57 4.66
C ALA A 104 -2.50 -16.92 4.87
N ALA A 105 -2.03 -17.98 4.22
CA ALA A 105 -0.60 -18.24 4.05
C ALA A 105 0.00 -17.06 3.27
N SER A 106 1.01 -16.41 3.83
CA SER A 106 1.49 -15.11 3.37
C SER A 106 2.99 -15.11 3.13
N ILE A 107 3.39 -14.47 2.04
CA ILE A 107 4.78 -14.16 1.71
C ILE A 107 4.88 -12.63 1.71
N ILE A 108 5.38 -12.05 2.81
CA ILE A 108 5.44 -10.59 2.96
C ILE A 108 6.88 -10.14 2.72
N LYS A 109 7.07 -9.30 1.70
CA LYS A 109 8.38 -8.79 1.30
C LYS A 109 8.61 -7.39 1.89
N ILE A 110 9.57 -7.28 2.81
CA ILE A 110 10.01 -6.01 3.37
C ILE A 110 11.35 -5.65 2.72
N GLU A 111 11.33 -4.63 1.88
CA GLU A 111 12.49 -4.15 1.15
C GLU A 111 13.21 -3.06 1.96
N ALA A 112 14.54 -3.13 2.02
CA ALA A 112 15.39 -2.12 2.62
C ALA A 112 16.33 -1.50 1.57
N PRO A 113 16.74 -0.21 1.74
CA PRO A 113 17.52 0.51 0.73
C PRO A 113 18.86 -0.13 0.37
N ASP A 114 19.49 -0.80 1.32
CA ASP A 114 20.84 -1.34 1.21
C ASP A 114 20.88 -2.87 1.10
N GLN A 115 19.72 -3.51 0.83
CA GLN A 115 19.60 -4.95 0.67
C GLN A 115 19.19 -5.31 -0.75
N GLU A 116 19.91 -6.26 -1.37
CA GLU A 116 19.54 -6.79 -2.69
C GLU A 116 18.29 -7.64 -2.64
N GLU A 117 18.13 -8.45 -1.58
CA GLU A 117 16.95 -9.30 -1.37
C GLU A 117 16.07 -8.75 -0.26
N PRO A 118 14.74 -8.78 -0.45
CA PRO A 118 13.82 -8.35 0.59
C PRO A 118 13.87 -9.32 1.77
N PHE A 119 13.82 -8.78 2.98
CA PHE A 119 13.60 -9.57 4.16
C PHE A 119 12.18 -10.15 4.14
N ILE A 120 12.03 -11.44 4.45
CA ILE A 120 10.74 -12.13 4.49
C ILE A 120 10.53 -12.65 5.91
N PRO A 121 9.80 -11.93 6.77
CA PRO A 121 9.50 -12.42 8.11
C PRO A 121 8.57 -13.62 8.00
N PHE A 122 8.97 -14.72 8.59
CA PHE A 122 8.18 -15.93 8.81
C PHE A 122 7.22 -16.31 7.67
N ALA A 123 7.75 -16.54 6.47
CA ALA A 123 6.97 -16.78 5.27
C ALA A 123 6.46 -18.22 5.16
N ALA A 124 5.29 -18.37 4.56
CA ALA A 124 4.87 -19.63 3.96
C ALA A 124 5.64 -19.88 2.65
N ASN A 125 5.88 -21.14 2.31
CA ASN A 125 6.53 -21.49 1.04
C ASN A 125 5.66 -21.16 -0.19
N MET A 126 4.36 -20.98 0.01
CA MET A 126 3.39 -20.62 -1.02
C MET A 126 2.15 -19.97 -0.38
N GLY A 127 1.57 -18.99 -1.03
CA GLY A 127 0.40 -18.28 -0.50
C GLY A 127 0.14 -16.97 -1.22
N ALA A 128 -0.48 -16.02 -0.54
CA ALA A 128 -0.62 -14.66 -1.02
C ALA A 128 0.69 -13.90 -0.79
N ALA A 129 1.19 -13.26 -1.84
CA ALA A 129 2.38 -12.42 -1.77
C ALA A 129 1.98 -10.98 -1.50
N PHE A 130 2.73 -10.29 -0.63
CA PHE A 130 2.49 -8.91 -0.25
C PHE A 130 3.77 -8.09 -0.31
N VAL A 131 3.61 -6.83 -0.69
CA VAL A 131 4.60 -5.78 -0.52
C VAL A 131 4.06 -4.73 0.46
N HIS A 132 4.95 -3.97 1.09
CA HIS A 132 4.53 -2.93 2.02
C HIS A 132 3.75 -1.82 1.31
N GLY A 133 2.62 -1.41 1.89
CA GLY A 133 1.64 -0.53 1.27
C GLY A 133 1.80 0.97 1.54
N ALA A 134 2.73 1.40 2.40
CA ALA A 134 2.89 2.82 2.76
C ALA A 134 3.36 3.71 1.60
N ALA A 135 4.01 3.15 0.59
CA ALA A 135 4.35 3.84 -0.66
C ALA A 135 4.19 2.91 -1.86
N CYS A 136 3.77 3.46 -2.99
CA CYS A 136 3.53 2.73 -4.23
C CYS A 136 4.10 3.51 -5.42
N THR A 137 4.59 2.82 -6.45
CA THR A 137 4.95 3.50 -7.68
C THR A 137 3.70 3.92 -8.46
N ILE A 138 3.76 5.08 -9.12
CA ILE A 138 2.66 5.61 -9.93
C ILE A 138 2.19 4.57 -10.97
N HIS A 139 3.11 3.79 -11.55
CA HIS A 139 2.76 2.73 -12.49
C HIS A 139 1.92 1.62 -11.83
N LYS A 140 2.28 1.19 -10.61
CA LYS A 140 1.54 0.16 -9.88
C LYS A 140 0.21 0.67 -9.31
N SER A 141 0.02 1.98 -9.19
CA SER A 141 -1.22 2.59 -8.70
C SER A 141 -2.33 2.65 -9.75
N GLN A 142 -2.03 2.33 -11.01
CA GLN A 142 -3.03 2.30 -12.09
C GLN A 142 -4.13 1.28 -11.77
N GLY A 143 -5.38 1.69 -11.93
CA GLY A 143 -6.56 0.89 -11.57
C GLY A 143 -7.04 1.04 -10.13
N SER A 144 -6.24 1.67 -9.26
CA SER A 144 -6.62 1.95 -7.86
C SER A 144 -6.97 3.42 -7.67
N GLN A 145 -7.82 3.73 -6.70
CA GLN A 145 -8.18 5.09 -6.27
C GLN A 145 -8.28 5.14 -4.75
N TRP A 146 -8.05 6.32 -4.18
CA TRP A 146 -8.12 6.58 -2.74
C TRP A 146 -8.87 7.88 -2.49
N LYS A 147 -9.59 7.97 -1.39
CA LYS A 147 -10.24 9.22 -0.97
C LYS A 147 -9.23 10.36 -0.87
N GLU A 148 -8.13 10.11 -0.20
CA GLU A 148 -7.01 11.03 -0.09
C GLU A 148 -5.72 10.35 -0.57
N VAL A 149 -4.88 11.07 -1.31
CA VAL A 149 -3.61 10.53 -1.81
C VAL A 149 -2.49 11.56 -1.70
N GLN A 150 -1.29 11.10 -1.43
CA GLN A 150 -0.08 11.91 -1.45
C GLN A 150 0.74 11.62 -2.70
N VAL A 151 1.14 12.66 -3.43
CA VAL A 151 2.04 12.56 -4.59
C VAL A 151 3.37 13.20 -4.24
N PHE A 152 4.44 12.44 -4.35
CA PHE A 152 5.79 12.88 -4.04
C PHE A 152 6.41 13.63 -5.23
N ALA A 153 6.19 14.94 -5.28
CA ALA A 153 6.60 15.80 -6.38
C ALA A 153 8.12 15.80 -6.67
N PRO A 154 9.04 15.65 -5.68
CA PRO A 154 10.47 15.60 -6.00
C PRO A 154 10.85 14.52 -7.01
N ASP A 155 10.15 13.37 -7.02
CA ASP A 155 10.38 12.33 -8.02
C ASP A 155 9.95 12.76 -9.44
N LEU A 156 8.85 13.52 -9.54
CA LEU A 156 8.38 14.07 -10.82
C LEU A 156 9.33 15.14 -11.34
N PHE A 157 9.94 15.94 -10.46
CA PHE A 157 10.99 16.89 -10.87
C PHE A 157 12.24 16.18 -11.40
N VAL A 158 12.61 15.02 -10.83
CA VAL A 158 13.70 14.21 -11.40
C VAL A 158 13.33 13.71 -12.78
N ALA A 159 12.10 13.20 -12.98
CA ALA A 159 11.64 12.79 -14.31
C ALA A 159 11.64 13.94 -15.33
N ALA A 160 11.24 15.14 -14.90
CA ALA A 160 11.28 16.33 -15.73
C ALA A 160 12.71 16.72 -16.14
N LYS A 161 13.66 16.69 -15.19
CA LYS A 161 15.08 16.99 -15.48
C LYS A 161 15.74 15.97 -16.42
N MET A 162 15.28 14.72 -16.41
CA MET A 162 15.79 13.68 -17.32
C MET A 162 15.36 13.90 -18.78
N GLY A 163 14.37 14.75 -19.03
CA GLY A 163 13.89 15.07 -20.38
C GLY A 163 13.32 13.88 -21.17
N ARG A 164 12.97 12.79 -20.49
CA ARG A 164 12.41 11.60 -21.17
C ARG A 164 11.02 11.89 -21.69
N GLU A 165 10.75 11.40 -22.89
CA GLU A 165 9.43 11.43 -23.53
C GLU A 165 8.96 10.00 -23.83
N GLU A 166 7.66 9.82 -23.76
CA GLU A 166 6.98 8.59 -24.18
C GLU A 166 5.80 8.97 -25.08
N ALA A 167 5.79 8.45 -26.31
CA ALA A 167 4.80 8.79 -27.33
C ALA A 167 4.66 10.32 -27.57
N GLY A 168 5.79 11.05 -27.58
CA GLY A 168 5.82 12.50 -27.81
C GLY A 168 5.33 13.35 -26.64
N ILE A 169 5.08 12.75 -25.48
CA ILE A 169 4.66 13.46 -24.27
C ILE A 169 5.77 13.33 -23.21
N PRO A 170 6.20 14.43 -22.57
CA PRO A 170 7.16 14.37 -21.47
C PRO A 170 6.69 13.41 -20.37
N LEU A 171 7.56 12.47 -19.99
CA LEU A 171 7.25 11.41 -19.02
C LEU A 171 6.67 11.96 -17.72
N TRP A 172 7.22 13.06 -17.20
CA TRP A 172 6.73 13.64 -15.95
C TRP A 172 5.27 14.10 -16.03
N LYS A 173 4.80 14.59 -17.21
CA LYS A 173 3.40 14.98 -17.41
C LYS A 173 2.47 13.78 -17.36
N ARG A 174 2.88 12.67 -17.99
CA ARG A 174 2.12 11.41 -17.94
C ARG A 174 2.03 10.86 -16.52
N LEU A 175 3.17 10.85 -15.81
CA LEU A 175 3.21 10.42 -14.40
C LEU A 175 2.34 11.32 -13.52
N ALA A 176 2.43 12.63 -13.66
CA ALA A 176 1.60 13.58 -12.92
C ALA A 176 0.11 13.36 -13.19
N TYR A 177 -0.29 13.19 -14.45
CA TYR A 177 -1.67 12.90 -14.83
C TYR A 177 -2.19 11.62 -14.15
N VAL A 178 -1.44 10.52 -14.25
CA VAL A 178 -1.82 9.25 -13.61
C VAL A 178 -1.94 9.43 -12.11
N ALA A 179 -0.98 10.08 -11.46
CA ALA A 179 -0.96 10.27 -10.01
C ALA A 179 -2.14 11.12 -9.51
N ILE A 180 -2.44 12.23 -10.22
CA ILE A 180 -3.54 13.15 -9.86
C ILE A 180 -4.89 12.43 -9.94
N THR A 181 -5.08 11.61 -10.97
CA THR A 181 -6.35 10.87 -11.17
C THR A 181 -6.56 9.72 -10.18
N ARG A 182 -5.63 9.48 -9.24
CA ARG A 182 -5.79 8.47 -8.17
C ARG A 182 -6.55 9.02 -6.97
N ALA A 183 -6.64 10.34 -6.80
CA ALA A 183 -7.38 10.96 -5.71
C ALA A 183 -8.87 11.10 -6.06
N ILE A 184 -9.75 10.66 -5.15
CA ILE A 184 -11.21 10.89 -5.28
C ILE A 184 -11.53 12.28 -4.70
N ASP A 185 -11.17 12.52 -3.43
CA ASP A 185 -11.56 13.72 -2.71
C ASP A 185 -10.40 14.71 -2.57
N LYS A 186 -9.21 14.25 -2.15
CA LYS A 186 -8.12 15.13 -1.78
C LYS A 186 -6.77 14.65 -2.26
N LEU A 187 -6.03 15.55 -2.89
CA LEU A 187 -4.66 15.33 -3.35
C LEU A 187 -3.71 16.21 -2.54
N TYR A 188 -2.71 15.60 -1.95
CA TYR A 188 -1.57 16.28 -1.34
C TYR A 188 -0.37 16.25 -2.30
N TRP A 189 0.05 17.42 -2.75
CA TRP A 189 1.25 17.57 -3.58
C TRP A 189 2.43 17.87 -2.66
N VAL A 190 3.22 16.85 -2.36
CA VAL A 190 4.33 16.93 -1.39
C VAL A 190 5.58 17.44 -2.08
N LYS A 191 6.14 18.56 -1.59
CA LYS A 191 7.28 19.25 -2.22
C LYS A 191 8.65 18.88 -1.64
N ALA A 192 8.71 18.31 -0.44
CA ALA A 192 9.97 18.07 0.26
C ALA A 192 10.08 16.62 0.79
N TYR A 193 11.34 16.19 1.03
CA TYR A 193 11.71 14.88 1.56
C TYR A 193 11.50 14.75 3.09
N LYS A 194 10.63 15.53 3.68
CA LYS A 194 10.35 15.49 5.10
C LYS A 194 9.17 14.59 5.38
N LEU A 195 9.31 13.66 6.32
CA LEU A 195 8.20 12.88 6.88
C LEU A 195 7.69 13.58 8.14
N ALA A 196 6.39 13.79 8.22
CA ALA A 196 5.76 14.24 9.46
C ALA A 196 5.79 13.11 10.50
N ARG A 197 5.97 13.46 11.77
CA ARG A 197 5.87 12.45 12.84
C ARG A 197 4.43 11.95 12.94
N PRO A 198 4.23 10.66 13.27
CA PRO A 198 2.91 10.12 13.56
C PRO A 198 2.26 10.87 14.72
N THR A 199 0.95 11.02 14.70
CA THR A 199 0.17 11.61 15.79
C THR A 199 -0.16 10.60 16.88
N GLY A 200 -0.08 9.31 16.57
CA GLY A 200 -0.32 8.20 17.49
C GLY A 200 0.21 6.87 16.92
N PRO A 201 -0.03 5.75 17.61
CA PRO A 201 0.32 4.44 17.13
C PRO A 201 -0.52 4.05 15.90
N LEU A 202 -0.10 3.02 15.17
CA LEU A 202 -0.91 2.43 14.11
C LEU A 202 -2.22 1.87 14.71
N HIS A 203 -3.35 2.30 14.19
CA HIS A 203 -4.66 1.89 14.67
C HIS A 203 -5.27 0.84 13.75
N THR A 204 -5.86 -0.20 14.37
CA THR A 204 -6.67 -1.21 13.68
C THR A 204 -8.16 -1.07 13.98
N ASP A 205 -8.53 -0.25 14.98
CA ASP A 205 -9.91 -0.10 15.43
C ASP A 205 -10.79 0.70 14.46
N ASP A 206 -10.21 1.70 13.79
CA ASP A 206 -10.90 2.49 12.77
C ASP A 206 -11.32 1.68 11.54
N LEU A 207 -10.71 0.52 11.32
CA LEU A 207 -11.07 -0.36 10.20
C LEU A 207 -12.47 -0.98 10.37
N ARG A 208 -12.96 -1.07 11.60
CA ARG A 208 -14.30 -1.57 11.91
C ARG A 208 -15.39 -0.51 11.69
N SER A 209 -15.06 0.77 11.90
CA SER A 209 -16.03 1.87 11.77
C SER A 209 -16.28 2.26 10.31
N GLN A 210 -15.34 2.06 9.41
CA GLN A 210 -15.52 2.35 7.98
C GLN A 210 -16.54 1.41 7.31
N ILE A 211 -16.69 0.19 7.81
CA ILE A 211 -17.67 -0.79 7.30
C ILE A 211 -19.09 -0.45 7.74
N SER A 212 -19.27 0.15 8.93
CA SER A 212 -20.59 0.50 9.45
C SER A 212 -21.24 1.71 8.76
N ASN A 213 -20.45 2.58 8.14
CA ASN A 213 -20.93 3.79 7.48
C ASN A 213 -21.31 3.60 6.00
N GLU A 214 -20.87 2.49 5.36
CA GLU A 214 -21.25 2.20 3.97
C GLU A 214 -22.53 1.36 3.83
N LEU A 215 -23.02 0.78 4.92
CA LEU A 215 -24.23 -0.09 4.94
C LEU A 215 -25.52 0.66 5.28
N THR A 216 -25.50 1.96 5.52
CA THR A 216 -26.72 2.78 5.58
C THR A 216 -27.02 3.40 4.22
N LEU A 217 -27.27 2.57 3.22
CA LEU A 217 -28.06 2.99 2.06
C LEU A 217 -29.52 3.00 2.53
N GLU A 218 -30.10 4.19 2.63
CA GLU A 218 -31.54 4.34 2.87
C GLU A 218 -32.33 3.58 1.81
N PRO A 219 -33.41 2.91 2.19
CA PRO A 219 -34.30 2.28 1.20
C PRO A 219 -34.89 3.36 0.32
N ILE A 220 -34.73 3.21 -0.97
CA ILE A 220 -35.42 4.01 -1.98
C ILE A 220 -36.93 3.65 -1.87
N GLU A 221 -37.74 4.61 -1.43
CA GLU A 221 -39.22 4.53 -1.54
C GLU A 221 -39.69 4.59 -3.00
#